data_313e7af9fb1eb33f3fb70b1665c46a9b
#
_entry.id   313e7af9fb1eb33f3fb70b1665c46a9b
#
_cell.length_a   1.000
_cell.length_b   1.000
_cell.length_c   1.000
_cell.angle_alpha   90.00
_cell.angle_beta   90.00
_cell.angle_gamma   90.00
#
_symmetry.space_group_name_H-M   'P 1'
#
loop_
_entity.id
_entity.type
_entity.pdbx_description
1 polymer ?
#
loop_
_entity_poly.entity_id
_entity_poly.type
_entity_poly.pdbx_seq_one_letter_code
_entity_poly.pdbx_strand_id
1 'polypeptide(L)'
;MKKKILKITCIFLLMAVTTFVIFLLCFFQEIRTIKCLKTYDVKDLYSLNYYADYGFDEFIKVGAKNWDECVEYMKKKIAKGLAERIDVLGTNCSSFVVYNEKGEVLFARNFDYTYSPVVMTTTNPENGYAMIGACDMGFLRFAKEGEIKAHRLNLTNATVLYCPYFTTDGMNEYGLAMSVLDCGYAKISTIEDAPTLTTCSMIRMVLENAKNVDEAIKLFKSYNISLEKPNHHFMIADATGRSVVMEYTEDGIVAFESSVVTNFDLYDSRHRGVGQDRY
;
A
#
# COMPACT_ATOMS: atom_id res chain seq x y z
N MET A 1 -30.67 -51.25 9.52
CA MET A 1 -29.93 -50.18 10.21
C MET A 1 -28.64 -49.80 9.52
N LYS A 2 -27.68 -50.69 9.32
CA LYS A 2 -26.36 -50.41 8.68
C LYS A 2 -26.44 -49.73 7.32
N LYS A 3 -27.32 -50.13 6.38
CA LYS A 3 -27.47 -49.49 5.06
C LYS A 3 -27.99 -48.04 5.12
N LYS A 4 -28.84 -47.72 6.11
CA LYS A 4 -29.38 -46.37 6.31
C LYS A 4 -28.30 -45.44 6.87
N ILE A 5 -27.50 -45.92 7.82
CA ILE A 5 -26.33 -45.20 8.37
C ILE A 5 -25.32 -44.92 7.27
N LEU A 6 -24.95 -45.91 6.47
CA LEU A 6 -24.03 -45.77 5.37
C LEU A 6 -24.47 -44.69 4.36
N LYS A 7 -25.76 -44.68 3.95
CA LYS A 7 -26.31 -43.65 3.06
C LYS A 7 -26.20 -42.24 3.68
N ILE A 8 -26.50 -42.08 4.95
CA ILE A 8 -26.40 -40.80 5.66
C ILE A 8 -24.92 -40.33 5.67
N THR A 9 -24.01 -41.23 6.03
CA THR A 9 -22.55 -40.92 6.03
C THR A 9 -22.05 -40.49 4.64
N CYS A 10 -22.48 -41.20 3.57
CA CYS A 10 -22.13 -40.82 2.21
C CYS A 10 -22.66 -39.44 1.81
N ILE A 11 -23.89 -39.08 2.22
CA ILE A 11 -24.46 -37.76 1.96
C ILE A 11 -23.67 -36.68 2.68
N PHE A 12 -23.34 -36.87 3.98
CA PHE A 12 -22.49 -35.90 4.72
C PHE A 12 -21.10 -35.74 4.09
N LEU A 13 -20.47 -36.85 3.70
CA LEU A 13 -19.16 -36.79 3.03
C LEU A 13 -19.26 -36.05 1.70
N LEU A 14 -20.28 -36.32 0.89
CA LEU A 14 -20.49 -35.60 -0.36
C LEU A 14 -20.70 -34.09 -0.14
N MET A 15 -21.52 -33.73 0.83
CA MET A 15 -21.75 -32.33 1.23
C MET A 15 -20.43 -31.66 1.66
N ALA A 16 -19.63 -32.31 2.51
CA ALA A 16 -18.34 -31.78 2.97
C ALA A 16 -17.37 -31.57 1.81
N VAL A 17 -17.26 -32.55 0.90
CA VAL A 17 -16.42 -32.45 -0.30
C VAL A 17 -16.91 -31.33 -1.21
N THR A 18 -18.21 -31.22 -1.46
CA THR A 18 -18.79 -30.15 -2.29
C THR A 18 -18.52 -28.78 -1.68
N THR A 19 -18.72 -28.61 -0.38
CA THR A 19 -18.44 -27.35 0.34
C THR A 19 -16.96 -27.00 0.25
N PHE A 20 -16.06 -27.98 0.43
CA PHE A 20 -14.63 -27.78 0.30
C PHE A 20 -14.21 -27.37 -1.11
N VAL A 21 -14.77 -27.99 -2.15
CA VAL A 21 -14.53 -27.61 -3.55
C VAL A 21 -15.02 -26.18 -3.83
N ILE A 22 -16.22 -25.84 -3.37
CA ILE A 22 -16.74 -24.47 -3.51
C ILE A 22 -15.81 -23.47 -2.81
N PHE A 23 -15.36 -23.78 -1.59
CA PHE A 23 -14.40 -22.95 -0.85
C PHE A 23 -13.11 -22.74 -1.67
N LEU A 24 -12.51 -23.81 -2.20
CA LEU A 24 -11.31 -23.72 -3.02
C LEU A 24 -11.52 -22.87 -4.27
N LEU A 25 -12.68 -22.97 -4.93
CA LEU A 25 -13.00 -22.16 -6.10
C LEU A 25 -13.19 -20.67 -5.73
N CYS A 26 -13.88 -20.38 -4.63
CA CYS A 26 -14.11 -19.03 -4.14
C CYS A 26 -12.84 -18.30 -3.68
N PHE A 27 -11.82 -19.03 -3.22
CA PHE A 27 -10.56 -18.47 -2.72
C PHE A 27 -9.36 -18.84 -3.59
N PHE A 28 -9.59 -19.27 -4.83
CA PHE A 28 -8.51 -19.75 -5.70
C PHE A 28 -7.41 -18.72 -5.92
N GLN A 29 -7.78 -17.47 -6.19
CA GLN A 29 -6.81 -16.41 -6.48
C GLN A 29 -6.08 -15.95 -5.22
N GLU A 30 -6.76 -15.91 -4.07
CA GLU A 30 -6.14 -15.62 -2.77
C GLU A 30 -5.13 -16.72 -2.39
N ILE A 31 -5.52 -17.98 -2.53
CA ILE A 31 -4.62 -19.12 -2.29
C ILE A 31 -3.41 -19.08 -3.24
N ARG A 32 -3.63 -18.77 -4.52
CA ARG A 32 -2.58 -18.60 -5.52
C ARG A 32 -1.64 -17.47 -5.12
N THR A 33 -2.16 -16.32 -4.70
CA THR A 33 -1.39 -15.18 -4.22
C THR A 33 -0.51 -15.57 -3.04
N ILE A 34 -1.06 -16.18 -1.98
CA ILE A 34 -0.30 -16.59 -0.79
C ILE A 34 0.82 -17.58 -1.15
N LYS A 35 0.55 -18.53 -2.06
CA LYS A 35 1.54 -19.51 -2.51
C LYS A 35 2.68 -18.91 -3.34
N CYS A 36 2.47 -17.74 -3.94
CA CYS A 36 3.50 -17.04 -4.72
C CYS A 36 4.47 -16.25 -3.85
N LEU A 37 4.26 -16.18 -2.53
CA LEU A 37 5.17 -15.52 -1.61
C LEU A 37 6.54 -16.22 -1.61
N LYS A 38 7.60 -15.48 -1.95
CA LYS A 38 8.98 -15.98 -2.04
C LYS A 38 9.89 -15.12 -1.17
N THR A 39 10.97 -15.72 -0.66
CA THR A 39 12.08 -14.99 -0.06
C THR A 39 13.06 -14.52 -1.13
N TYR A 40 13.64 -13.31 -0.94
CA TYR A 40 14.88 -12.92 -1.59
C TYR A 40 16.10 -13.46 -0.80
N ASP A 41 17.29 -13.33 -1.39
CA ASP A 41 18.56 -13.68 -0.71
C ASP A 41 18.89 -12.75 0.48
N VAL A 42 18.12 -11.69 0.62
CA VAL A 42 18.18 -10.77 1.76
C VAL A 42 17.16 -11.19 2.80
N LYS A 43 17.58 -11.28 4.06
CA LYS A 43 16.76 -11.70 5.18
C LYS A 43 15.52 -10.79 5.34
N ASP A 44 14.38 -11.45 5.54
CA ASP A 44 13.07 -10.81 5.74
C ASP A 44 12.63 -9.84 4.65
N LEU A 45 13.19 -9.98 3.45
CA LEU A 45 12.70 -9.39 2.23
C LEU A 45 11.98 -10.47 1.40
N TYR A 46 10.75 -10.19 1.02
CA TYR A 46 9.89 -11.12 0.30
C TYR A 46 9.38 -10.49 -1.00
N SER A 47 9.01 -11.33 -1.96
CA SER A 47 8.28 -10.94 -3.16
C SER A 47 6.95 -11.65 -3.25
N LEU A 48 5.94 -10.95 -3.76
CA LEU A 48 4.57 -11.41 -3.89
C LEU A 48 3.99 -11.00 -5.24
N ASN A 49 3.65 -11.97 -6.09
CA ASN A 49 2.79 -11.72 -7.24
C ASN A 49 1.33 -11.82 -6.79
N TYR A 50 0.61 -10.71 -6.87
CA TYR A 50 -0.77 -10.62 -6.41
C TYR A 50 -1.75 -10.94 -7.55
N TYR A 51 -2.64 -11.89 -7.36
CA TYR A 51 -3.59 -12.36 -8.37
C TYR A 51 -5.05 -12.15 -8.01
N ALA A 52 -5.36 -11.98 -6.71
CA ALA A 52 -6.72 -11.78 -6.27
C ALA A 52 -7.21 -10.36 -6.56
N ASP A 53 -8.51 -10.18 -6.68
CA ASP A 53 -9.11 -8.86 -6.66
C ASP A 53 -9.09 -8.29 -5.23
N TYR A 54 -8.45 -7.13 -5.06
CA TYR A 54 -8.42 -6.42 -3.79
C TYR A 54 -9.44 -5.29 -3.70
N GLY A 55 -10.25 -5.09 -4.75
CA GLY A 55 -11.39 -4.16 -4.76
C GLY A 55 -11.02 -2.70 -4.69
N PHE A 56 -9.84 -2.32 -5.17
CA PHE A 56 -9.34 -0.96 -5.04
C PHE A 56 -10.10 0.05 -5.91
N ASP A 57 -10.55 -0.38 -7.10
CA ASP A 57 -11.37 0.43 -8.02
C ASP A 57 -12.69 0.91 -7.39
N GLU A 58 -13.26 0.10 -6.48
CA GLU A 58 -14.45 0.44 -5.72
C GLU A 58 -14.08 1.31 -4.53
N PHE A 59 -12.96 0.99 -3.87
CA PHE A 59 -12.49 1.70 -2.69
C PHE A 59 -12.21 3.18 -2.96
N ILE A 60 -11.52 3.51 -4.03
CA ILE A 60 -11.17 4.91 -4.36
C ILE A 60 -12.39 5.80 -4.64
N LYS A 61 -13.54 5.22 -4.98
CA LYS A 61 -14.80 5.95 -5.20
C LYS A 61 -15.50 6.35 -3.91
N VAL A 62 -15.35 5.54 -2.87
CA VAL A 62 -16.00 5.77 -1.55
C VAL A 62 -15.01 6.34 -0.54
N GLY A 63 -13.74 5.96 -0.62
CA GLY A 63 -12.70 6.37 0.30
C GLY A 63 -12.82 5.75 1.70
N ALA A 64 -11.99 6.24 2.62
CA ALA A 64 -12.03 5.94 4.04
C ALA A 64 -11.49 7.14 4.83
N LYS A 65 -12.27 7.67 5.78
CA LYS A 65 -11.91 8.85 6.57
C LYS A 65 -10.75 8.60 7.54
N ASN A 66 -10.50 7.34 7.85
CA ASN A 66 -9.47 6.91 8.78
C ASN A 66 -9.10 5.45 8.49
N TRP A 67 -8.06 4.96 9.19
CA TRP A 67 -7.59 3.58 9.05
C TRP A 67 -8.62 2.55 9.47
N ASP A 68 -9.46 2.81 10.46
CA ASP A 68 -10.48 1.85 10.91
C ASP A 68 -11.50 1.57 9.79
N GLU A 69 -11.96 2.59 9.09
CA GLU A 69 -12.85 2.44 7.93
C GLU A 69 -12.15 1.69 6.77
N CYS A 70 -10.88 1.99 6.51
CA CYS A 70 -10.08 1.29 5.51
C CYS A 70 -9.92 -0.20 5.86
N VAL A 71 -9.62 -0.50 7.13
CA VAL A 71 -9.50 -1.87 7.64
C VAL A 71 -10.83 -2.62 7.54
N GLU A 72 -11.95 -1.99 7.87
CA GLU A 72 -13.27 -2.62 7.73
C GLU A 72 -13.61 -2.92 6.24
N TYR A 73 -13.25 -2.01 5.33
CA TYR A 73 -13.38 -2.29 3.89
C TYR A 73 -12.54 -3.50 3.46
N MET A 74 -11.26 -3.53 3.85
CA MET A 74 -10.36 -4.65 3.55
C MET A 74 -10.86 -5.98 4.13
N LYS A 75 -11.33 -5.99 5.38
CA LYS A 75 -11.92 -7.19 6.00
C LYS A 75 -13.09 -7.72 5.21
N LYS A 76 -13.96 -6.84 4.74
CA LYS A 76 -15.13 -7.22 3.96
C LYS A 76 -14.76 -7.72 2.57
N LYS A 77 -13.89 -7.02 1.85
CA LYS A 77 -13.57 -7.29 0.43
C LYS A 77 -12.55 -8.42 0.28
N ILE A 78 -11.47 -8.39 1.04
CA ILE A 78 -10.33 -9.32 0.89
C ILE A 78 -10.51 -10.55 1.77
N ALA A 79 -10.68 -10.35 3.07
CA ALA A 79 -10.76 -11.44 4.04
C ALA A 79 -12.13 -12.08 4.16
N LYS A 80 -13.15 -11.51 3.50
CA LYS A 80 -14.53 -12.02 3.55
C LYS A 80 -15.00 -12.31 4.99
N GLY A 81 -14.58 -11.45 5.94
CA GLY A 81 -14.92 -11.52 7.37
C GLY A 81 -13.93 -12.26 8.28
N LEU A 82 -12.77 -12.73 7.76
CA LEU A 82 -11.81 -13.56 8.51
C LEU A 82 -10.61 -12.78 9.10
N ALA A 83 -10.64 -11.46 9.15
CA ALA A 83 -9.46 -10.64 9.48
C ALA A 83 -9.29 -10.32 10.97
N GLU A 84 -8.02 -10.24 11.40
CA GLU A 84 -7.58 -9.72 12.69
C GLU A 84 -7.36 -8.19 12.67
N ARG A 85 -7.06 -7.61 13.84
CA ARG A 85 -6.86 -6.17 14.05
C ARG A 85 -5.52 -5.71 13.46
N ILE A 86 -5.49 -4.52 12.86
CA ILE A 86 -4.35 -3.89 12.21
C ILE A 86 -4.05 -2.58 12.95
N ASP A 87 -2.77 -2.28 13.22
CA ASP A 87 -2.33 -1.04 13.84
C ASP A 87 -1.36 -0.29 12.91
N VAL A 88 -1.43 1.05 12.89
CA VAL A 88 -0.56 1.91 12.07
C VAL A 88 0.32 2.75 12.99
N LEU A 89 1.60 2.91 12.65
CA LEU A 89 2.64 3.58 13.45
C LEU A 89 3.40 4.60 12.59
N GLY A 90 3.99 5.63 13.22
CA GLY A 90 4.77 6.70 12.54
C GLY A 90 6.21 6.31 12.21
N THR A 91 6.84 7.01 11.24
CA THR A 91 8.16 6.65 10.66
C THR A 91 9.04 7.89 10.41
N ASN A 92 10.37 7.68 10.24
CA ASN A 92 11.30 8.66 9.71
C ASN A 92 11.81 8.20 8.33
N CYS A 93 11.98 9.12 7.37
CA CYS A 93 12.28 8.75 6.00
C CYS A 93 13.13 9.79 5.28
N SER A 94 13.71 9.37 4.15
CA SER A 94 14.26 10.26 3.13
C SER A 94 14.02 9.69 1.73
N SER A 95 13.84 10.57 0.74
CA SER A 95 13.73 10.16 -0.67
C SER A 95 14.47 11.14 -1.58
N PHE A 96 15.03 10.62 -2.68
CA PHE A 96 15.73 11.45 -3.65
C PHE A 96 15.71 10.85 -5.05
N VAL A 97 15.89 11.73 -6.04
CA VAL A 97 16.05 11.38 -7.45
C VAL A 97 17.44 11.81 -7.91
N VAL A 98 18.15 10.89 -8.56
CA VAL A 98 19.49 11.13 -9.12
C VAL A 98 19.61 10.48 -10.50
N TYR A 99 20.64 10.84 -11.21
CA TYR A 99 21.01 10.22 -12.49
C TYR A 99 22.29 9.39 -12.29
N ASN A 100 22.30 8.18 -12.84
CA ASN A 100 23.52 7.40 -12.88
C ASN A 100 24.45 7.86 -14.00
N GLU A 101 25.62 7.26 -14.13
CA GLU A 101 26.63 7.61 -15.15
C GLU A 101 26.12 7.42 -16.60
N LYS A 102 25.06 6.65 -16.81
CA LYS A 102 24.42 6.43 -18.11
C LYS A 102 23.28 7.42 -18.38
N GLY A 103 22.99 8.32 -17.45
CA GLY A 103 21.87 9.26 -17.53
C GLY A 103 20.50 8.63 -17.22
N GLU A 104 20.47 7.41 -16.66
CA GLU A 104 19.22 6.77 -16.24
C GLU A 104 18.74 7.37 -14.92
N VAL A 105 17.44 7.63 -14.82
CA VAL A 105 16.80 8.16 -13.60
C VAL A 105 16.72 7.07 -12.55
N LEU A 106 17.19 7.37 -11.34
CA LEU A 106 17.08 6.51 -10.17
C LEU A 106 16.26 7.21 -9.10
N PHE A 107 15.17 6.58 -8.68
CA PHE A 107 14.40 6.97 -7.50
C PHE A 107 14.84 6.12 -6.32
N ALA A 108 15.26 6.77 -5.23
CA ALA A 108 15.73 6.08 -4.03
C ALA A 108 14.98 6.55 -2.80
N ARG A 109 14.80 5.64 -1.86
CA ARG A 109 14.15 5.90 -0.59
C ARG A 109 14.85 5.16 0.55
N ASN A 110 15.00 5.84 1.69
CA ASN A 110 15.29 5.24 2.98
C ASN A 110 14.03 5.29 3.86
N PHE A 111 13.73 4.19 4.54
CA PHE A 111 12.58 4.03 5.42
C PHE A 111 13.08 3.63 6.81
N ASP A 112 13.19 4.62 7.70
CA ASP A 112 13.70 4.43 9.05
C ASP A 112 12.54 4.06 9.98
N TYR A 113 12.37 2.77 10.18
CA TYR A 113 11.34 2.21 11.05
C TYR A 113 11.92 1.11 11.96
N THR A 114 11.17 0.75 13.00
CA THR A 114 11.51 -0.45 13.77
C THR A 114 11.55 -1.65 12.85
N TYR A 115 12.44 -2.60 13.12
CA TYR A 115 12.59 -3.80 12.31
C TYR A 115 11.24 -4.46 12.00
N SER A 116 11.00 -4.70 10.73
CA SER A 116 9.88 -5.49 10.22
C SER A 116 10.23 -6.15 8.89
N PRO A 117 9.59 -7.28 8.53
CA PRO A 117 9.71 -7.85 7.20
C PRO A 117 9.10 -6.92 6.15
N VAL A 118 9.66 -6.93 4.93
CA VAL A 118 9.13 -6.18 3.78
C VAL A 118 8.66 -7.13 2.69
N VAL A 119 7.47 -6.86 2.14
CA VAL A 119 6.93 -7.61 1.01
C VAL A 119 6.85 -6.68 -0.22
N MET A 120 7.67 -6.98 -1.23
CA MET A 120 7.59 -6.34 -2.55
C MET A 120 6.43 -6.98 -3.32
N THR A 121 5.33 -6.25 -3.47
CA THR A 121 4.09 -6.74 -4.07
C THR A 121 3.97 -6.26 -5.51
N THR A 122 3.89 -7.17 -6.46
CA THR A 122 3.57 -6.87 -7.86
C THR A 122 2.08 -7.08 -8.09
N THR A 123 1.40 -6.06 -8.59
CA THR A 123 -0.01 -6.09 -8.96
C THR A 123 -0.19 -5.73 -10.44
N ASN A 124 -1.20 -6.27 -11.07
CA ASN A 124 -1.64 -5.94 -12.43
C ASN A 124 -3.17 -5.92 -12.45
N PRO A 125 -3.80 -4.85 -11.95
CA PRO A 125 -5.25 -4.73 -11.88
C PRO A 125 -5.86 -4.58 -13.28
N GLU A 126 -7.12 -4.98 -13.44
CA GLU A 126 -7.83 -4.91 -14.73
C GLU A 126 -8.05 -3.46 -15.20
N ASN A 127 -8.32 -2.54 -14.26
CA ASN A 127 -8.62 -1.14 -14.55
C ASN A 127 -7.56 -0.17 -14.03
N GLY A 128 -6.31 -0.59 -13.96
CA GLY A 128 -5.19 0.25 -13.50
C GLY A 128 -3.86 -0.21 -14.08
N TYR A 129 -2.81 0.54 -13.81
CA TYR A 129 -1.47 0.20 -14.28
C TYR A 129 -0.81 -0.87 -13.42
N ALA A 130 -0.05 -1.74 -14.06
CA ALA A 130 0.80 -2.68 -13.35
C ALA A 130 1.83 -1.91 -12.51
N MET A 131 2.04 -2.36 -11.28
CA MET A 131 3.00 -1.73 -10.37
C MET A 131 3.69 -2.73 -9.45
N ILE A 132 4.84 -2.33 -8.94
CA ILE A 132 5.52 -2.94 -7.81
C ILE A 132 5.47 -1.97 -6.63
N GLY A 133 5.10 -2.44 -5.45
CA GLY A 133 5.05 -1.63 -4.24
C GLY A 133 5.65 -2.34 -3.04
N ALA A 134 6.33 -1.61 -2.18
CA ALA A 134 6.82 -2.11 -0.90
C ALA A 134 5.72 -2.00 0.16
N CYS A 135 5.50 -3.10 0.87
CA CYS A 135 4.65 -3.15 2.04
C CYS A 135 5.50 -3.49 3.25
N ASP A 136 5.57 -2.58 4.21
CA ASP A 136 6.17 -2.86 5.52
C ASP A 136 5.17 -3.68 6.35
N MET A 137 5.57 -4.91 6.71
CA MET A 137 4.72 -5.84 7.43
C MET A 137 4.57 -5.49 8.91
N GLY A 138 5.32 -4.52 9.42
CA GLY A 138 5.14 -3.95 10.75
C GLY A 138 3.75 -3.34 10.93
N PHE A 139 3.19 -2.72 9.88
CA PHE A 139 1.80 -2.26 9.86
C PHE A 139 0.78 -3.39 10.04
N LEU A 140 1.16 -4.60 9.71
CA LEU A 140 0.38 -5.82 9.88
C LEU A 140 0.83 -6.65 11.09
N ARG A 141 1.55 -6.02 12.05
CA ARG A 141 2.04 -6.57 13.33
C ARG A 141 3.13 -7.63 13.25
N PHE A 142 3.85 -7.69 12.15
CA PHE A 142 5.03 -8.53 12.06
C PHE A 142 6.26 -7.75 12.58
N ALA A 143 6.81 -8.19 13.70
CA ALA A 143 7.92 -7.49 14.36
C ALA A 143 9.14 -8.38 14.64
N LYS A 144 9.06 -9.66 14.27
CA LYS A 144 10.12 -10.64 14.55
C LYS A 144 10.59 -11.32 13.29
N GLU A 145 11.85 -11.69 13.29
CA GLU A 145 12.46 -12.47 12.23
C GLU A 145 11.76 -13.81 12.00
N GLY A 146 11.56 -14.17 10.72
CA GLY A 146 11.04 -15.48 10.32
C GLY A 146 9.58 -15.74 10.70
N GLU A 147 8.81 -14.72 11.04
CA GLU A 147 7.35 -14.84 11.24
C GLU A 147 6.65 -15.21 9.93
N ILE A 148 7.07 -14.61 8.82
CA ILE A 148 6.60 -14.95 7.48
C ILE A 148 7.42 -16.11 6.95
N LYS A 149 6.75 -17.14 6.43
CA LYS A 149 7.38 -18.32 5.85
C LYS A 149 6.92 -18.52 4.41
N ALA A 150 7.81 -18.21 3.46
CA ALA A 150 7.51 -18.37 2.04
C ALA A 150 6.89 -19.74 1.70
N HIS A 151 6.09 -19.79 0.65
CA HIS A 151 5.44 -20.99 0.10
C HIS A 151 4.50 -21.75 1.06
N ARG A 152 4.16 -21.20 2.22
CA ARG A 152 3.23 -21.83 3.17
C ARG A 152 1.85 -21.21 3.08
N LEU A 153 0.84 -22.06 3.04
CA LEU A 153 -0.56 -21.67 3.18
C LEU A 153 -0.97 -21.80 4.66
N ASN A 154 -1.04 -20.68 5.36
CA ASN A 154 -1.48 -20.59 6.74
C ASN A 154 -2.12 -19.21 7.00
N LEU A 155 -2.77 -19.04 8.15
CA LEU A 155 -3.44 -17.77 8.51
C LEU A 155 -2.44 -16.60 8.63
N THR A 156 -1.23 -16.83 9.14
CA THR A 156 -0.19 -15.81 9.25
C THR A 156 0.18 -15.28 7.86
N ASN A 157 0.42 -16.16 6.90
CA ASN A 157 0.73 -15.75 5.54
C ASN A 157 -0.46 -15.14 4.79
N ALA A 158 -1.70 -15.45 5.20
CA ALA A 158 -2.90 -14.84 4.60
C ALA A 158 -2.93 -13.31 4.77
N THR A 159 -2.22 -12.76 5.77
CA THR A 159 -2.09 -11.31 5.99
C THR A 159 -1.43 -10.58 4.81
N VAL A 160 -0.60 -11.24 3.98
CA VAL A 160 -0.02 -10.63 2.78
C VAL A 160 -1.07 -10.20 1.75
N LEU A 161 -2.30 -10.69 1.87
CA LEU A 161 -3.42 -10.24 1.03
C LEU A 161 -3.80 -8.78 1.27
N TYR A 162 -3.37 -8.19 2.38
CA TYR A 162 -3.59 -6.77 2.68
C TYR A 162 -2.49 -5.85 2.13
N CYS A 163 -1.35 -6.40 1.66
CA CYS A 163 -0.23 -5.61 1.15
C CYS A 163 -0.61 -4.51 0.15
N PRO A 164 -1.59 -4.70 -0.77
CA PRO A 164 -2.01 -3.63 -1.67
C PRO A 164 -2.44 -2.34 -0.97
N TYR A 165 -3.03 -2.41 0.22
CA TYR A 165 -3.50 -1.27 1.00
C TYR A 165 -2.44 -0.64 1.92
N PHE A 166 -1.26 -1.26 2.04
CA PHE A 166 -0.15 -0.83 2.90
C PHE A 166 1.11 -0.51 2.09
N THR A 167 0.93 -0.07 0.86
CA THR A 167 2.03 0.36 -0.01
C THR A 167 2.63 1.67 0.50
N THR A 168 3.90 1.66 0.91
CA THR A 168 4.63 2.83 1.42
C THR A 168 5.46 3.53 0.35
N ASP A 169 5.84 2.81 -0.68
CA ASP A 169 6.51 3.30 -1.89
C ASP A 169 6.36 2.29 -3.02
N GLY A 170 6.61 2.74 -4.24
CA GLY A 170 6.49 1.87 -5.40
C GLY A 170 6.75 2.58 -6.72
N MET A 171 6.64 1.81 -7.79
CA MET A 171 6.77 2.28 -9.17
C MET A 171 5.79 1.54 -10.06
N ASN A 172 5.20 2.23 -11.03
CA ASN A 172 4.35 1.60 -12.03
C ASN A 172 5.09 1.31 -13.35
N GLU A 173 4.39 0.66 -14.28
CA GLU A 173 4.94 0.25 -15.58
C GLU A 173 5.37 1.42 -16.51
N TYR A 174 4.92 2.66 -16.20
CA TYR A 174 5.33 3.87 -16.91
C TYR A 174 6.58 4.54 -16.30
N GLY A 175 7.13 3.97 -15.22
CA GLY A 175 8.27 4.55 -14.50
C GLY A 175 7.89 5.72 -13.59
N LEU A 176 6.60 5.91 -13.30
CA LEU A 176 6.17 6.82 -12.24
C LEU A 176 6.44 6.13 -10.90
N ALA A 177 7.28 6.75 -10.08
CA ALA A 177 7.63 6.30 -8.73
C ALA A 177 7.08 7.27 -7.68
N MET A 178 6.73 6.72 -6.52
CA MET A 178 6.18 7.51 -5.41
C MET A 178 6.56 6.90 -4.07
N SER A 179 6.79 7.75 -3.09
CA SER A 179 7.01 7.37 -1.69
C SER A 179 6.33 8.33 -0.73
N VAL A 180 6.06 7.86 0.48
CA VAL A 180 5.55 8.69 1.58
C VAL A 180 6.63 8.93 2.62
N LEU A 181 6.59 10.13 3.23
CA LEU A 181 7.44 10.52 4.36
C LEU A 181 6.61 11.30 5.38
N ASP A 182 6.94 11.15 6.65
CA ASP A 182 6.38 12.01 7.70
C ASP A 182 6.89 13.44 7.53
N CYS A 183 6.04 14.46 7.70
CA CYS A 183 6.43 15.86 7.53
C CYS A 183 6.07 16.79 8.70
N GLY A 184 5.71 16.23 9.86
CA GLY A 184 5.38 17.04 11.05
C GLY A 184 3.88 17.29 11.21
N TYR A 185 3.51 18.42 11.83
CA TYR A 185 2.12 18.73 12.20
C TYR A 185 1.69 20.07 11.58
N ALA A 186 1.17 20.05 10.38
CA ALA A 186 0.56 21.22 9.75
C ALA A 186 -0.99 21.13 9.79
N LYS A 187 -1.64 22.27 9.68
CA LYS A 187 -3.06 22.31 9.35
C LYS A 187 -3.20 22.00 7.88
N ILE A 188 -4.21 21.19 7.55
CA ILE A 188 -4.53 20.92 6.16
C ILE A 188 -5.98 21.34 5.85
N SER A 189 -6.20 21.84 4.65
CA SER A 189 -7.54 22.07 4.12
C SER A 189 -8.12 20.78 3.55
N THR A 190 -9.43 20.72 3.45
CA THR A 190 -10.17 19.63 2.82
C THR A 190 -10.92 20.11 1.59
N ILE A 191 -11.06 19.24 0.60
CA ILE A 191 -11.86 19.46 -0.59
C ILE A 191 -13.27 18.96 -0.28
N GLU A 192 -14.27 19.84 -0.43
CA GLU A 192 -15.67 19.48 -0.22
C GLU A 192 -16.10 18.35 -1.15
N ASP A 193 -16.84 17.39 -0.64
CA ASP A 193 -17.34 16.19 -1.33
C ASP A 193 -16.31 15.28 -1.98
N ALA A 194 -15.00 15.52 -1.81
CA ALA A 194 -13.98 14.63 -2.33
C ALA A 194 -13.80 13.38 -1.44
N PRO A 195 -13.58 12.20 -2.04
CA PRO A 195 -13.25 11.00 -1.27
C PRO A 195 -11.97 11.21 -0.46
N THR A 196 -11.92 10.61 0.74
CA THR A 196 -10.72 10.63 1.59
C THR A 196 -10.00 9.29 1.46
N LEU A 197 -8.69 9.32 1.29
CA LEU A 197 -7.84 8.13 1.23
C LEU A 197 -6.84 8.12 2.39
N THR A 198 -6.46 6.92 2.84
CA THR A 198 -5.32 6.77 3.73
C THR A 198 -4.02 7.04 2.96
N THR A 199 -2.95 7.33 3.67
CA THR A 199 -1.63 7.61 3.07
C THR A 199 -1.18 6.54 2.09
N CYS A 200 -1.23 5.27 2.49
CA CYS A 200 -0.84 4.15 1.62
C CYS A 200 -1.81 3.95 0.44
N SER A 201 -3.11 4.20 0.65
CA SER A 201 -4.09 4.12 -0.43
C SER A 201 -3.90 5.25 -1.46
N MET A 202 -3.42 6.43 -1.03
CA MET A 202 -3.06 7.52 -1.95
C MET A 202 -1.94 7.11 -2.90
N ILE A 203 -0.89 6.47 -2.38
CA ILE A 203 0.23 5.99 -3.21
C ILE A 203 -0.27 5.02 -4.28
N ARG A 204 -1.05 4.04 -3.87
CA ARG A 204 -1.61 3.05 -4.79
C ARG A 204 -2.52 3.70 -5.82
N MET A 205 -3.41 4.60 -5.41
CA MET A 205 -4.32 5.31 -6.31
C MET A 205 -3.54 6.07 -7.39
N VAL A 206 -2.48 6.79 -7.02
CA VAL A 206 -1.65 7.52 -7.98
C VAL A 206 -0.91 6.56 -8.91
N LEU A 207 -0.25 5.55 -8.39
CA LEU A 207 0.54 4.61 -9.20
C LEU A 207 -0.31 3.75 -10.14
N GLU A 208 -1.54 3.43 -9.78
CA GLU A 208 -2.45 2.68 -10.66
C GLU A 208 -3.16 3.56 -11.71
N ASN A 209 -3.13 4.90 -11.58
CA ASN A 209 -3.95 5.77 -12.43
C ASN A 209 -3.19 6.94 -13.09
N ALA A 210 -1.90 7.15 -12.79
CA ALA A 210 -1.08 8.21 -13.40
C ALA A 210 0.13 7.64 -14.12
N LYS A 211 0.52 8.25 -15.25
CA LYS A 211 1.71 7.88 -16.03
C LYS A 211 2.92 8.75 -15.73
N ASN A 212 2.69 9.97 -15.26
CA ASN A 212 3.69 11.00 -15.07
C ASN A 212 3.31 11.95 -13.94
N VAL A 213 4.23 12.85 -13.59
CA VAL A 213 4.06 13.82 -12.51
C VAL A 213 2.83 14.73 -12.71
N ASP A 214 2.53 15.17 -13.95
CA ASP A 214 1.39 16.04 -14.19
C ASP A 214 0.05 15.37 -13.95
N GLU A 215 -0.08 14.10 -14.35
CA GLU A 215 -1.26 13.28 -14.09
C GLU A 215 -1.40 13.01 -12.58
N ALA A 216 -0.29 12.70 -11.89
CA ALA A 216 -0.26 12.50 -10.45
C ALA A 216 -0.75 13.75 -9.69
N ILE A 217 -0.26 14.95 -10.03
CA ILE A 217 -0.71 16.21 -9.42
C ILE A 217 -2.22 16.42 -9.59
N LYS A 218 -2.77 16.10 -10.76
CA LYS A 218 -4.22 16.20 -11.01
C LYS A 218 -5.02 15.26 -10.12
N LEU A 219 -4.56 14.02 -9.96
CA LEU A 219 -5.21 13.03 -9.11
C LEU A 219 -5.20 13.47 -7.64
N PHE A 220 -4.07 13.95 -7.13
CA PHE A 220 -3.99 14.48 -5.77
C PHE A 220 -5.05 15.54 -5.48
N LYS A 221 -5.29 16.45 -6.43
CA LYS A 221 -6.28 17.53 -6.30
C LYS A 221 -7.74 17.05 -6.31
N SER A 222 -7.98 15.76 -6.50
CA SER A 222 -9.32 15.15 -6.51
C SER A 222 -9.65 14.35 -5.25
N TYR A 223 -8.71 14.23 -4.32
CA TYR A 223 -8.85 13.40 -3.11
C TYR A 223 -8.39 14.15 -1.87
N ASN A 224 -9.05 13.87 -0.77
CA ASN A 224 -8.57 14.23 0.56
C ASN A 224 -7.65 13.13 1.10
N ILE A 225 -6.78 13.49 2.05
CA ILE A 225 -6.01 12.53 2.83
C ILE A 225 -6.58 12.44 4.25
N SER A 226 -6.57 11.25 4.84
CA SER A 226 -6.98 11.07 6.23
C SER A 226 -6.07 11.86 7.17
N LEU A 227 -6.71 12.54 8.15
CA LEU A 227 -6.04 13.39 9.14
C LEU A 227 -5.38 12.56 10.23
N GLU A 228 -4.36 11.80 9.86
CA GLU A 228 -3.54 11.08 10.82
C GLU A 228 -2.33 11.93 11.23
N LYS A 229 -1.82 11.70 12.42
CA LYS A 229 -0.66 12.43 12.94
C LYS A 229 0.52 11.46 13.09
N PRO A 230 1.72 11.83 12.62
CA PRO A 230 2.08 13.08 11.94
C PRO A 230 1.45 13.21 10.53
N ASN A 231 1.48 14.43 9.98
CA ASN A 231 1.14 14.63 8.57
C ASN A 231 2.17 13.95 7.68
N HIS A 232 1.75 13.68 6.44
CA HIS A 232 2.60 13.06 5.45
C HIS A 232 2.72 13.95 4.22
N HIS A 233 3.87 13.90 3.58
CA HIS A 233 4.07 14.37 2.24
C HIS A 233 4.58 13.26 1.32
N PHE A 234 4.54 13.51 0.03
CA PHE A 234 4.81 12.47 -0.95
C PHE A 234 5.82 12.95 -1.97
N MET A 235 6.91 12.22 -2.15
CA MET A 235 7.79 12.43 -3.28
C MET A 235 7.32 11.60 -4.46
N ILE A 236 7.18 12.25 -5.62
CA ILE A 236 6.76 11.64 -6.89
C ILE A 236 7.81 11.98 -7.93
N ALA A 237 8.21 10.99 -8.73
CA ALA A 237 9.10 11.19 -9.87
C ALA A 237 8.67 10.35 -11.06
N ASP A 238 8.88 10.84 -12.27
CA ASP A 238 8.60 10.09 -13.49
C ASP A 238 9.87 9.71 -14.26
N ALA A 239 9.70 8.93 -15.33
CA ALA A 239 10.80 8.42 -16.14
C ALA A 239 11.64 9.52 -16.84
N THR A 240 11.16 10.76 -16.90
CA THR A 240 11.93 11.90 -17.43
C THR A 240 12.92 12.47 -16.42
N GLY A 241 12.78 12.07 -15.14
CA GLY A 241 13.55 12.60 -14.01
C GLY A 241 12.90 13.84 -13.37
N ARG A 242 11.75 14.29 -13.88
CA ARG A 242 10.98 15.32 -13.18
C ARG A 242 10.48 14.77 -11.86
N SER A 243 10.63 15.55 -10.79
CA SER A 243 10.20 15.13 -9.45
C SER A 243 9.62 16.28 -8.66
N VAL A 244 8.58 15.97 -7.87
CA VAL A 244 7.85 16.91 -7.02
C VAL A 244 7.61 16.32 -5.65
N VAL A 245 7.46 17.19 -4.65
CA VAL A 245 6.93 16.86 -3.34
C VAL A 245 5.52 17.43 -3.24
N MET A 246 4.56 16.56 -2.94
CA MET A 246 3.16 16.92 -2.75
C MET A 246 2.87 17.06 -1.27
N GLU A 247 2.30 18.19 -0.88
CA GLU A 247 1.89 18.48 0.50
C GLU A 247 0.44 18.93 0.57
N TYR A 248 -0.28 18.42 1.54
CA TYR A 248 -1.58 18.95 1.97
C TYR A 248 -1.34 20.04 2.99
N THR A 249 -1.75 21.27 2.68
CA THR A 249 -1.52 22.46 3.50
C THR A 249 -2.82 23.14 3.89
N GLU A 250 -2.77 24.19 4.72
CA GLU A 250 -3.92 25.01 5.03
C GLU A 250 -4.46 25.78 3.82
N ASP A 251 -3.61 26.05 2.82
CA ASP A 251 -3.97 26.76 1.59
C ASP A 251 -4.32 25.82 0.42
N GLY A 252 -4.42 24.53 0.67
CA GLY A 252 -4.73 23.52 -0.33
C GLY A 252 -3.60 22.53 -0.57
N ILE A 253 -3.62 21.87 -1.73
CA ILE A 253 -2.62 20.90 -2.14
C ILE A 253 -1.56 21.59 -3.00
N VAL A 254 -0.31 21.56 -2.53
CA VAL A 254 0.83 22.21 -3.17
C VAL A 254 1.81 21.17 -3.71
N ALA A 255 2.37 21.45 -4.89
CA ALA A 255 3.45 20.67 -5.48
C ALA A 255 4.73 21.52 -5.50
N PHE A 256 5.79 21.03 -4.92
CA PHE A 256 7.10 21.66 -4.92
C PHE A 256 8.05 20.86 -5.81
N GLU A 257 8.64 21.49 -6.85
CA GLU A 257 9.74 20.87 -7.60
C GLU A 257 10.93 20.65 -6.66
N SER A 258 11.32 19.39 -6.50
CA SER A 258 12.44 19.00 -5.64
C SER A 258 12.96 17.62 -6.03
N SER A 259 14.28 17.44 -6.01
CA SER A 259 14.93 16.15 -6.23
C SER A 259 15.29 15.43 -4.93
N VAL A 260 15.01 16.01 -3.77
CA VAL A 260 15.28 15.44 -2.45
C VAL A 260 14.25 15.91 -1.45
N VAL A 261 13.90 15.04 -0.50
CA VAL A 261 13.00 15.35 0.60
C VAL A 261 13.33 14.50 1.82
N THR A 262 13.13 15.06 3.01
CA THR A 262 13.25 14.40 4.32
C THR A 262 12.03 14.73 5.18
N ASN A 263 12.07 14.50 6.47
CA ASN A 263 10.92 14.59 7.38
C ASN A 263 10.64 16.03 7.89
N PHE A 264 10.65 17.03 7.03
CA PHE A 264 10.21 18.38 7.40
C PHE A 264 9.27 18.96 6.32
N ASP A 265 8.32 19.75 6.74
CA ASP A 265 7.30 20.38 5.92
C ASP A 265 7.92 21.45 5.02
N LEU A 266 7.86 21.30 3.71
CA LEU A 266 8.43 22.24 2.73
C LEU A 266 7.63 23.54 2.66
N TYR A 267 6.30 23.46 2.80
CA TYR A 267 5.44 24.63 2.78
C TYR A 267 5.77 25.55 3.95
N ASP A 268 5.81 25.04 5.16
CA ASP A 268 6.16 25.82 6.35
C ASP A 268 7.62 26.29 6.31
N SER A 269 8.56 25.48 5.87
CA SER A 269 9.98 25.87 5.71
C SER A 269 10.15 27.03 4.75
N ARG A 270 9.47 27.02 3.59
CA ARG A 270 9.59 28.06 2.58
C ARG A 270 8.86 29.35 2.93
N HIS A 271 7.73 29.27 3.62
CA HIS A 271 6.89 30.41 3.96
C HIS A 271 7.14 30.96 5.37
N ARG A 272 7.49 30.12 6.34
CA ARG A 272 7.65 30.49 7.73
C ARG A 272 9.06 30.27 8.29
N GLY A 273 10.00 29.73 7.50
CA GLY A 273 11.36 29.42 7.93
C GLY A 273 11.49 28.33 8.98
N VAL A 274 10.45 27.53 9.19
CA VAL A 274 10.41 26.46 10.18
C VAL A 274 11.21 25.26 9.67
N GLY A 275 12.10 24.71 10.51
CA GLY A 275 12.88 23.50 10.20
C GLY A 275 14.15 23.72 9.40
N GLN A 276 14.43 24.92 8.91
CA GLN A 276 15.65 25.23 8.13
C GLN A 276 16.95 25.15 8.94
N ASP A 277 16.86 25.28 10.24
CA ASP A 277 17.96 25.21 11.20
C ASP A 277 18.39 23.78 11.56
N ARG A 278 17.74 22.77 11.00
CA ARG A 278 18.03 21.35 11.24
C ARG A 278 18.87 20.67 10.14
N TYR A 279 19.25 21.43 9.08
CA TYR A 279 20.00 20.90 7.92
C TYR A 279 21.12 21.84 7.50
#